data_d139b1c0a34c180fb8baac9d4c64637a
#
_entry.id   d139b1c0a34c180fb8baac9d4c64637a
#
_cell.length_a   1.000
_cell.length_b   1.000
_cell.length_c   1.000
_cell.angle_alpha   90.00
_cell.angle_beta   90.00
_cell.angle_gamma   90.00
#
_symmetry.space_group_name_H-M   'P 1'
#
loop_
_entity.id
_entity.type
_entity.pdbx_description
1 polymer ?
#
loop_
_entity_poly.entity_id
_entity_poly.type
_entity_poly.pdbx_seq_one_letter_code
_entity_poly.pdbx_strand_id
1 'polypeptide(L)'
;LTGRQSQHKIVIDTVRKINSRLGSNHRDIKVVDIIGRESMCEVVDIQTGRCLCEQGSSESARPRLREDVRNFILQSPRHVFETVEKAKTFGICAWQTCRSAVKDCDRVVCDYNHVFAEQVRENSLPSMGVSLQNSILIVDEAHNLPDRIRMSMERVITPIIVRNAAMELEEFMGSLEEIAMKNPANSSPQLIDDVSWSFEVIKLFRQKMGDYFRILHGKISDDEDLLVSIDDFTALIYAACNEYEGVSGQMKISEETDFAPRQTTKNPLEKLYHTLSQVTVEVEDDEDSSEPDAHRIAYIIESIMRFGNTTALCMVFSPKGKEGKITTHLLDPGVLSGPLFSKTAGSILMSGTLYPPSMYADILALPSNLTTKTSYVSPFAGERRPVLVARDVTTKYNQRSGAMWEKMRGHIQALIDGSDDHVAVFCPSYKLMDEI
;
A
#
# COMPACT_ATOMS: atom_id res chain seq x y z
N LEU A 1 -2.15 15.13 5.69
CA LEU A 1 -2.41 13.74 5.29
C LEU A 1 -3.82 13.38 5.70
N THR A 2 -4.59 12.76 4.84
CA THR A 2 -5.96 12.33 5.10
C THR A 2 -6.23 10.94 4.54
N GLY A 3 -7.28 10.28 5.04
CA GLY A 3 -7.65 8.95 4.57
C GLY A 3 -8.70 8.94 3.44
N ARG A 4 -9.27 10.10 3.08
CA ARG A 4 -10.36 10.21 2.10
C ARG A 4 -10.26 11.49 1.28
N GLN A 5 -10.53 11.39 -0.02
CA GLN A 5 -10.49 12.55 -0.95
C GLN A 5 -11.47 13.67 -0.57
N SER A 6 -12.62 13.35 0.03
CA SER A 6 -13.55 14.38 0.52
C SER A 6 -12.95 15.30 1.59
N GLN A 7 -11.98 14.81 2.36
CA GLN A 7 -11.26 15.61 3.36
C GLN A 7 -10.24 16.54 2.71
N HIS A 8 -9.66 16.17 1.56
CA HIS A 8 -8.78 17.05 0.78
C HIS A 8 -9.50 18.36 0.45
N LYS A 9 -10.77 18.27 0.00
CA LYS A 9 -11.59 19.44 -0.32
C LYS A 9 -11.75 20.39 0.88
N ILE A 10 -11.97 19.84 2.08
CA ILE A 10 -12.11 20.63 3.30
C ILE A 10 -10.82 21.43 3.58
N VAL A 11 -9.65 20.80 3.42
CA VAL A 11 -8.35 21.48 3.60
C VAL A 11 -8.16 22.57 2.56
N ILE A 12 -8.42 22.27 1.28
CA ILE A 12 -8.29 23.24 0.17
C ILE A 12 -9.21 24.44 0.40
N ASP A 13 -10.49 24.22 0.71
CA ASP A 13 -11.44 25.30 0.96
C ASP A 13 -11.08 26.12 2.21
N THR A 14 -10.48 25.48 3.23
CA THR A 14 -9.98 26.17 4.41
C THR A 14 -8.81 27.09 4.06
N VAL A 15 -7.85 26.63 3.26
CA VAL A 15 -6.72 27.47 2.84
C VAL A 15 -7.18 28.60 1.93
N ARG A 16 -8.16 28.40 1.05
CA ARG A 16 -8.80 29.48 0.27
C ARG A 16 -9.37 30.55 1.19
N LYS A 17 -10.09 30.15 2.25
CA LYS A 17 -10.63 31.09 3.24
C LYS A 17 -9.54 31.81 4.02
N ILE A 18 -8.43 31.14 4.34
CA ILE A 18 -7.28 31.76 4.98
C ILE A 18 -6.69 32.82 4.04
N ASN A 19 -6.35 32.45 2.80
CA ASN A 19 -5.77 33.36 1.81
C ASN A 19 -6.65 34.59 1.57
N SER A 20 -7.98 34.41 1.48
CA SER A 20 -8.93 35.54 1.30
C SER A 20 -8.97 36.51 2.49
N ARG A 21 -8.47 36.11 3.67
CA ARG A 21 -8.42 36.93 4.89
C ARG A 21 -7.02 37.46 5.20
N LEU A 22 -5.99 36.99 4.49
CA LEU A 22 -4.64 37.52 4.63
C LEU A 22 -4.60 38.94 4.09
N GLY A 23 -4.04 39.86 4.86
CA GLY A 23 -3.85 41.23 4.42
C GLY A 23 -2.76 41.33 3.33
N SER A 24 -2.72 42.46 2.64
CA SER A 24 -1.80 42.72 1.52
C SER A 24 -0.29 42.57 1.85
N ASN A 25 0.07 42.52 3.11
CA ASN A 25 1.44 42.32 3.57
C ASN A 25 1.84 40.80 3.71
N HIS A 26 0.93 39.89 3.43
CA HIS A 26 1.17 38.46 3.52
C HIS A 26 1.03 37.82 2.14
N ARG A 27 1.93 36.91 1.84
CA ARG A 27 1.79 36.08 0.61
C ARG A 27 0.75 34.98 0.81
N ASP A 28 0.08 34.63 -0.25
CA ASP A 28 -0.85 33.49 -0.25
C ASP A 28 -0.11 32.16 0.03
N ILE A 29 -0.77 31.29 0.78
CA ILE A 29 -0.31 29.94 1.02
C ILE A 29 -0.54 29.13 -0.25
N LYS A 30 0.55 28.62 -0.84
CA LYS A 30 0.51 27.74 -2.00
C LYS A 30 0.31 26.31 -1.55
N VAL A 31 -0.66 25.63 -2.12
CA VAL A 31 -1.01 24.24 -1.79
C VAL A 31 -1.06 23.39 -3.05
N VAL A 32 -0.48 22.22 -2.98
CA VAL A 32 -0.65 21.16 -3.98
C VAL A 32 -1.45 20.02 -3.36
N ASP A 33 -2.51 19.63 -4.03
CA ASP A 33 -3.33 18.48 -3.71
C ASP A 33 -3.00 17.34 -4.66
N ILE A 34 -2.57 16.19 -4.12
CA ILE A 34 -2.11 15.03 -4.90
C ILE A 34 -2.62 13.72 -4.28
N ILE A 35 -3.04 12.81 -5.12
CA ILE A 35 -3.47 11.45 -4.76
C ILE A 35 -2.72 10.41 -5.60
N GLY A 36 -3.02 9.14 -5.41
CA GLY A 36 -2.41 8.06 -6.20
C GLY A 36 -2.59 8.28 -7.71
N ARG A 37 -1.57 7.86 -8.48
CA ARG A 37 -1.54 8.03 -9.95
C ARG A 37 -2.80 7.49 -10.63
N GLU A 38 -3.22 6.30 -10.25
CA GLU A 38 -4.40 5.61 -10.80
C GLU A 38 -5.68 6.45 -10.66
N SER A 39 -5.82 7.16 -9.54
CA SER A 39 -6.98 8.04 -9.28
C SER A 39 -6.91 9.40 -9.99
N MET A 40 -5.74 9.80 -10.48
CA MET A 40 -5.55 11.07 -11.22
C MET A 40 -5.46 10.87 -12.73
N CYS A 41 -5.25 9.65 -13.19
CA CYS A 41 -5.03 9.32 -14.59
C CYS A 41 -6.19 8.46 -15.10
N GLU A 42 -7.03 9.02 -15.98
CA GLU A 42 -8.14 8.28 -16.60
C GLU A 42 -7.72 7.56 -17.89
N VAL A 43 -6.52 7.84 -18.38
CA VAL A 43 -6.00 7.30 -19.63
C VAL A 43 -4.65 6.68 -19.33
N VAL A 44 -4.68 5.52 -18.70
CA VAL A 44 -3.50 4.66 -18.59
C VAL A 44 -3.58 3.65 -19.74
N ASP A 45 -2.48 3.47 -20.45
CA ASP A 45 -2.30 2.32 -21.31
C ASP A 45 -2.27 1.09 -20.42
N ILE A 46 -3.28 0.26 -20.56
CA ILE A 46 -3.49 -0.93 -19.73
C ILE A 46 -2.31 -1.91 -19.92
N GLN A 47 -1.75 -1.98 -21.15
CA GLN A 47 -0.67 -2.88 -21.52
C GLN A 47 0.69 -2.47 -20.94
N THR A 48 1.01 -1.19 -21.00
CA THR A 48 2.33 -0.69 -20.61
C THR A 48 2.35 0.03 -19.27
N GLY A 49 1.20 0.22 -18.61
CA GLY A 49 1.06 1.05 -17.42
C GLY A 49 1.48 2.52 -17.65
N ARG A 50 1.70 2.93 -18.92
CA ARG A 50 2.12 4.28 -19.27
C ARG A 50 0.93 5.22 -19.34
N CYS A 51 1.13 6.43 -18.87
CA CYS A 51 0.13 7.48 -18.98
C CYS A 51 0.02 7.93 -20.45
N LEU A 52 -1.17 7.79 -21.02
CA LEU A 52 -1.48 8.24 -22.38
C LEU A 52 -1.96 9.71 -22.43
N CYS A 53 -2.02 10.40 -21.29
CA CYS A 53 -2.50 11.78 -21.19
C CYS A 53 -1.83 12.74 -22.17
N GLU A 54 -0.60 12.47 -22.57
CA GLU A 54 0.23 13.35 -23.40
C GLU A 54 0.34 12.91 -24.86
N GLN A 55 -0.28 11.80 -25.24
CA GLN A 55 -0.17 11.29 -26.63
C GLN A 55 -0.81 12.23 -27.65
N GLY A 56 -1.84 12.99 -27.27
CA GLY A 56 -2.52 13.96 -28.14
C GLY A 56 -1.85 15.33 -28.24
N SER A 57 -0.79 15.62 -27.45
CA SER A 57 -0.14 16.92 -27.45
C SER A 57 1.17 16.88 -28.24
N SER A 58 1.48 17.96 -28.97
CA SER A 58 2.76 18.12 -29.67
C SER A 58 3.92 18.14 -28.67
N GLU A 59 4.97 17.35 -28.92
CA GLU A 59 6.15 17.29 -28.04
C GLU A 59 6.79 18.67 -27.79
N SER A 60 6.82 19.52 -28.79
CA SER A 60 7.37 20.87 -28.68
C SER A 60 6.53 21.81 -27.80
N ALA A 61 5.22 21.58 -27.69
CA ALA A 61 4.31 22.39 -26.89
C ALA A 61 4.19 21.91 -25.45
N ARG A 62 4.49 20.64 -25.16
CA ARG A 62 4.33 20.02 -23.81
C ARG A 62 4.99 20.80 -22.67
N PRO A 63 6.25 21.27 -22.77
CA PRO A 63 6.88 22.00 -21.67
C PRO A 63 6.11 23.26 -21.27
N ARG A 64 5.63 24.04 -22.25
CA ARG A 64 4.83 25.23 -22.01
C ARG A 64 3.48 24.91 -21.39
N LEU A 65 2.78 23.90 -21.93
CA LEU A 65 1.48 23.47 -21.40
C LEU A 65 1.57 22.91 -19.98
N ARG A 66 2.65 22.17 -19.65
CA ARG A 66 2.93 21.73 -18.28
C ARG A 66 3.15 22.92 -17.36
N GLU A 67 3.89 23.93 -17.81
CA GLU A 67 4.11 25.16 -17.01
C GLU A 67 2.80 25.93 -16.80
N ASP A 68 1.93 26.01 -17.80
CA ASP A 68 0.62 26.66 -17.68
C ASP A 68 -0.27 25.93 -16.63
N VAL A 69 -0.29 24.60 -16.64
CA VAL A 69 -1.03 23.79 -15.64
C VAL A 69 -0.36 23.92 -14.26
N ARG A 70 0.96 23.93 -14.19
CA ARG A 70 1.70 24.12 -12.95
C ARG A 70 1.40 25.50 -12.33
N ASN A 71 1.40 26.55 -13.13
CA ASN A 71 1.03 27.90 -12.70
C ASN A 71 -0.42 27.96 -12.22
N PHE A 72 -1.35 27.28 -12.90
CA PHE A 72 -2.74 27.14 -12.44
C PHE A 72 -2.82 26.51 -11.05
N ILE A 73 -2.02 25.48 -10.76
CA ILE A 73 -1.97 24.82 -9.44
C ILE A 73 -1.43 25.77 -8.37
N LEU A 74 -0.34 26.49 -8.67
CA LEU A 74 0.37 27.31 -7.71
C LEU A 74 -0.25 28.70 -7.51
N GLN A 75 -1.11 29.16 -8.41
CA GLN A 75 -1.73 30.48 -8.36
C GLN A 75 -2.79 30.59 -7.27
N SER A 76 -3.53 29.50 -7.00
CA SER A 76 -4.47 29.43 -5.87
C SER A 76 -4.70 27.98 -5.46
N PRO A 77 -5.07 27.68 -4.21
CA PRO A 77 -5.34 26.34 -3.76
C PRO A 77 -6.41 25.65 -4.66
N ARG A 78 -6.07 24.50 -5.23
CA ARG A 78 -6.94 23.72 -6.13
C ARG A 78 -7.15 22.34 -5.57
N HIS A 79 -8.40 21.86 -5.64
CA HIS A 79 -8.67 20.46 -5.38
C HIS A 79 -8.14 19.60 -6.54
N VAL A 80 -7.71 18.39 -6.24
CA VAL A 80 -7.10 17.48 -7.23
C VAL A 80 -7.95 17.32 -8.50
N PHE A 81 -9.27 17.23 -8.40
CA PHE A 81 -10.14 17.11 -9.58
C PHE A 81 -10.16 18.35 -10.45
N GLU A 82 -10.06 19.56 -9.89
CA GLU A 82 -9.94 20.80 -10.68
C GLU A 82 -8.63 20.78 -11.49
N THR A 83 -7.56 20.23 -10.89
CA THR A 83 -6.27 20.07 -11.56
C THR A 83 -6.32 19.02 -12.67
N VAL A 84 -6.98 17.89 -12.42
CA VAL A 84 -7.17 16.82 -13.43
C VAL A 84 -7.97 17.35 -14.62
N GLU A 85 -9.09 18.01 -14.38
CA GLU A 85 -9.90 18.61 -15.45
C GLU A 85 -9.10 19.63 -16.29
N LYS A 86 -8.34 20.50 -15.60
CA LYS A 86 -7.49 21.48 -16.28
C LYS A 86 -6.42 20.82 -17.13
N ALA A 87 -5.73 19.83 -16.57
CA ALA A 87 -4.68 19.10 -17.27
C ALA A 87 -5.22 18.37 -18.52
N LYS A 88 -6.42 17.78 -18.45
CA LYS A 88 -7.10 17.16 -19.58
C LYS A 88 -7.33 18.14 -20.74
N THR A 89 -7.78 19.37 -20.46
CA THR A 89 -7.99 20.37 -21.52
C THR A 89 -6.72 20.73 -22.27
N PHE A 90 -5.55 20.49 -21.67
CA PHE A 90 -4.23 20.73 -22.28
C PHE A 90 -3.55 19.45 -22.79
N GLY A 91 -4.13 18.28 -22.57
CA GLY A 91 -3.48 16.99 -22.90
C GLY A 91 -2.16 16.78 -22.14
N ILE A 92 -2.14 17.14 -20.85
CA ILE A 92 -0.95 17.06 -19.98
C ILE A 92 -1.25 16.14 -18.78
N CYS A 93 -0.22 15.40 -18.33
CA CYS A 93 -0.34 14.54 -17.17
C CYS A 93 -0.50 15.35 -15.86
N ALA A 94 -1.69 15.30 -15.25
CA ALA A 94 -2.00 16.00 -14.00
C ALA A 94 -1.08 15.54 -12.86
N TRP A 95 -0.90 14.22 -12.70
CA TRP A 95 -0.09 13.65 -11.63
C TRP A 95 1.38 14.08 -11.68
N GLN A 96 1.99 14.02 -12.87
CA GLN A 96 3.37 14.47 -13.04
C GLN A 96 3.52 15.97 -12.80
N THR A 97 2.53 16.76 -13.23
CA THR A 97 2.53 18.22 -13.04
C THR A 97 2.37 18.60 -11.57
N CYS A 98 1.47 17.92 -10.82
CA CYS A 98 1.37 18.08 -9.36
C CYS A 98 2.69 17.78 -8.67
N ARG A 99 3.35 16.65 -8.98
CA ARG A 99 4.65 16.30 -8.39
C ARG A 99 5.71 17.38 -8.63
N SER A 100 5.74 17.96 -9.82
CA SER A 100 6.67 19.06 -10.12
C SER A 100 6.34 20.33 -9.36
N ALA A 101 5.03 20.64 -9.16
CA ALA A 101 4.57 21.82 -8.46
C ALA A 101 4.84 21.79 -6.94
N VAL A 102 4.98 20.58 -6.36
CA VAL A 102 5.28 20.40 -4.93
C VAL A 102 6.57 21.13 -4.53
N LYS A 103 7.56 21.21 -5.41
CA LYS A 103 8.84 21.86 -5.13
C LYS A 103 8.71 23.36 -4.81
N ASP A 104 7.63 24.00 -5.24
CA ASP A 104 7.39 25.44 -5.12
C ASP A 104 6.13 25.76 -4.30
N CYS A 105 5.60 24.80 -3.55
CA CYS A 105 4.46 24.97 -2.67
C CYS A 105 4.88 25.06 -1.20
N ASP A 106 3.98 25.60 -0.37
CA ASP A 106 4.16 25.67 1.09
C ASP A 106 3.58 24.45 1.79
N ARG A 107 2.57 23.81 1.20
CA ARG A 107 1.82 22.69 1.78
C ARG A 107 1.46 21.66 0.71
N VAL A 108 1.53 20.39 1.11
CA VAL A 108 1.07 19.27 0.29
C VAL A 108 -0.09 18.59 1.01
N VAL A 109 -1.19 18.41 0.31
CA VAL A 109 -2.31 17.57 0.74
C VAL A 109 -2.20 16.26 -0.01
N CYS A 110 -2.16 15.14 0.70
CA CYS A 110 -2.03 13.82 0.08
C CYS A 110 -2.57 12.71 1.00
N ASP A 111 -2.76 11.52 0.41
CA ASP A 111 -3.16 10.32 1.14
C ASP A 111 -2.05 9.82 2.09
N TYR A 112 -2.42 9.04 3.10
CA TYR A 112 -1.47 8.43 4.04
C TYR A 112 -0.38 7.61 3.36
N ASN A 113 -0.69 6.94 2.25
CA ASN A 113 0.22 6.05 1.55
C ASN A 113 1.50 6.75 1.09
N HIS A 114 1.43 8.05 0.72
CA HIS A 114 2.61 8.82 0.32
C HIS A 114 3.70 8.91 1.40
N VAL A 115 3.32 8.73 2.66
CA VAL A 115 4.24 8.83 3.80
C VAL A 115 4.39 7.50 4.53
N PHE A 116 3.30 6.77 4.75
CA PHE A 116 3.30 5.59 5.62
C PHE A 116 3.43 4.26 4.89
N ALA A 117 3.08 4.18 3.59
CA ALA A 117 3.42 3.02 2.77
C ALA A 117 4.86 3.17 2.27
N GLU A 118 5.76 2.32 2.77
CA GLU A 118 7.20 2.44 2.57
C GLU A 118 7.59 2.49 1.09
N GLN A 119 7.07 1.55 0.30
CA GLN A 119 7.32 1.46 -1.15
C GLN A 119 6.86 2.71 -1.91
N VAL A 120 5.69 3.26 -1.54
CA VAL A 120 5.18 4.51 -2.13
C VAL A 120 6.04 5.69 -1.69
N ARG A 121 6.39 5.76 -0.40
CA ARG A 121 7.19 6.84 0.19
C ARG A 121 8.56 6.97 -0.47
N GLU A 122 9.28 5.87 -0.64
CA GLU A 122 10.64 5.85 -1.18
C GLU A 122 10.72 6.38 -2.62
N ASN A 123 9.65 6.24 -3.38
CA ASN A 123 9.55 6.78 -4.73
C ASN A 123 8.89 8.17 -4.76
N SER A 124 7.86 8.37 -3.96
CA SER A 124 7.01 9.57 -4.02
C SER A 124 7.72 10.80 -3.45
N LEU A 125 8.21 10.74 -2.19
CA LEU A 125 8.81 11.90 -1.53
C LEU A 125 10.06 12.43 -2.24
N PRO A 126 11.06 11.61 -2.61
CA PRO A 126 12.24 12.10 -3.35
C PRO A 126 11.88 12.74 -4.68
N SER A 127 10.94 12.14 -5.43
CA SER A 127 10.51 12.68 -6.72
C SER A 127 9.80 14.03 -6.63
N MET A 128 9.16 14.30 -5.50
CA MET A 128 8.55 15.60 -5.16
C MET A 128 9.54 16.58 -4.52
N GLY A 129 10.76 16.14 -4.21
CA GLY A 129 11.74 16.95 -3.49
C GLY A 129 11.37 17.18 -2.01
N VAL A 130 10.56 16.30 -1.42
CA VAL A 130 10.12 16.39 -0.02
C VAL A 130 11.03 15.55 0.86
N SER A 131 11.50 16.13 1.97
CA SER A 131 12.27 15.46 3.01
C SER A 131 11.48 15.47 4.32
N LEU A 132 11.38 14.32 4.98
CA LEU A 132 10.71 14.21 6.28
C LEU A 132 11.38 15.05 7.35
N GLN A 133 12.72 15.16 7.32
CA GLN A 133 13.50 15.94 8.29
C GLN A 133 13.13 17.43 8.26
N ASN A 134 12.65 17.92 7.12
CA ASN A 134 12.27 19.32 6.93
C ASN A 134 10.75 19.50 6.85
N SER A 135 9.98 18.46 7.20
CA SER A 135 8.53 18.46 7.05
C SER A 135 7.83 18.30 8.39
N ILE A 136 6.73 19.04 8.56
CA ILE A 136 5.79 18.83 9.64
C ILE A 136 4.62 18.02 9.07
N LEU A 137 4.35 16.85 9.67
CA LEU A 137 3.25 15.99 9.29
C LEU A 137 1.99 16.37 10.08
N ILE A 138 0.91 16.70 9.38
CA ILE A 138 -0.42 16.84 9.96
C ILE A 138 -1.26 15.67 9.47
N VAL A 139 -1.68 14.81 10.39
CA VAL A 139 -2.44 13.60 10.11
C VAL A 139 -3.85 13.79 10.63
N ASP A 140 -4.80 13.97 9.72
CA ASP A 140 -6.21 14.08 10.04
C ASP A 140 -6.84 12.67 10.09
N GLU A 141 -7.87 12.50 10.92
CA GLU A 141 -8.49 11.19 11.20
C GLU A 141 -7.46 10.10 11.55
N ALA A 142 -6.47 10.49 12.36
CA ALA A 142 -5.32 9.66 12.72
C ALA A 142 -5.69 8.34 13.41
N HIS A 143 -6.94 8.17 13.88
CA HIS A 143 -7.46 6.92 14.41
C HIS A 143 -7.43 5.77 13.37
N ASN A 144 -7.44 6.10 12.07
CA ASN A 144 -7.33 5.12 10.98
C ASN A 144 -5.88 4.75 10.63
N LEU A 145 -4.91 5.51 11.12
CA LEU A 145 -3.51 5.34 10.71
C LEU A 145 -2.92 3.97 11.08
N PRO A 146 -3.15 3.41 12.28
CA PRO A 146 -2.63 2.09 12.62
C PRO A 146 -3.06 1.01 11.61
N ASP A 147 -4.33 0.98 11.25
CA ASP A 147 -4.85 -0.02 10.31
C ASP A 147 -4.34 0.21 8.90
N ARG A 148 -4.19 1.46 8.47
CA ARG A 148 -3.60 1.78 7.16
C ARG A 148 -2.16 1.32 7.04
N ILE A 149 -1.36 1.48 8.10
CA ILE A 149 0.02 0.97 8.14
C ILE A 149 0.02 -0.56 8.07
N ARG A 150 -0.83 -1.24 8.85
CA ARG A 150 -0.95 -2.71 8.80
C ARG A 150 -1.31 -3.20 7.40
N MET A 151 -2.36 -2.63 6.80
CA MET A 151 -2.81 -2.99 5.46
C MET A 151 -1.76 -2.73 4.37
N SER A 152 -0.91 -1.71 4.53
CA SER A 152 0.16 -1.43 3.56
C SER A 152 1.23 -2.52 3.50
N MET A 153 1.33 -3.34 4.55
CA MET A 153 2.28 -4.46 4.67
C MET A 153 1.64 -5.84 4.45
N GLU A 154 0.33 -5.87 4.22
CA GLU A 154 -0.38 -7.13 3.97
C GLU A 154 0.00 -7.68 2.60
N ARG A 155 0.45 -8.92 2.56
CA ARG A 155 0.83 -9.62 1.31
C ARG A 155 0.23 -11.01 1.30
N VAL A 156 -0.22 -11.40 0.13
CA VAL A 156 -0.82 -12.72 -0.10
C VAL A 156 0.12 -13.55 -0.96
N ILE A 157 0.29 -14.82 -0.60
CA ILE A 157 0.97 -15.81 -1.42
C ILE A 157 0.04 -17.00 -1.69
N THR A 158 0.01 -17.43 -2.94
CA THR A 158 -0.71 -18.60 -3.40
C THR A 158 0.20 -19.43 -4.33
N PRO A 159 -0.10 -20.71 -4.60
CA PRO A 159 0.63 -21.49 -5.58
C PRO A 159 0.64 -20.86 -6.98
N ILE A 160 -0.41 -20.11 -7.33
CA ILE A 160 -0.50 -19.38 -8.61
C ILE A 160 0.53 -18.23 -8.65
N ILE A 161 0.61 -17.43 -7.60
CA ILE A 161 1.60 -16.33 -7.48
C ILE A 161 3.03 -16.87 -7.65
N VAL A 162 3.35 -17.99 -6.99
CA VAL A 162 4.70 -18.59 -7.10
C VAL A 162 4.96 -19.14 -8.50
N ARG A 163 3.94 -19.68 -9.17
CA ARG A 163 4.06 -20.13 -10.56
C ARG A 163 4.32 -18.94 -11.49
N ASN A 164 3.55 -17.87 -11.35
CA ASN A 164 3.69 -16.68 -12.18
C ASN A 164 5.07 -16.02 -11.97
N ALA A 165 5.53 -15.92 -10.73
CA ALA A 165 6.87 -15.41 -10.43
C ALA A 165 7.99 -16.23 -11.10
N ALA A 166 7.82 -17.55 -11.21
CA ALA A 166 8.77 -18.37 -11.97
C ALA A 166 8.74 -18.04 -13.46
N MET A 167 7.56 -17.82 -14.06
CA MET A 167 7.44 -17.41 -15.46
C MET A 167 8.03 -16.02 -15.71
N GLU A 168 7.79 -15.07 -14.82
CA GLU A 168 8.37 -13.71 -14.87
C GLU A 168 9.91 -13.74 -14.79
N LEU A 169 10.48 -14.61 -13.95
CA LEU A 169 11.93 -14.81 -13.88
C LEU A 169 12.51 -15.40 -15.17
N GLU A 170 11.81 -16.36 -15.78
CA GLU A 170 12.21 -16.98 -17.05
C GLU A 170 12.23 -15.95 -18.18
N GLU A 171 11.20 -15.12 -18.29
CA GLU A 171 11.10 -14.03 -19.25
C GLU A 171 12.18 -12.97 -19.03
N PHE A 172 12.38 -12.55 -17.78
CA PHE A 172 13.42 -11.59 -17.41
C PHE A 172 14.82 -12.11 -17.73
N MET A 173 15.09 -13.40 -17.49
CA MET A 173 16.34 -14.04 -17.85
C MET A 173 16.57 -13.97 -19.37
N GLY A 174 15.56 -14.32 -20.18
CA GLY A 174 15.64 -14.22 -21.63
C GLY A 174 15.95 -12.79 -22.13
N SER A 175 15.32 -11.78 -21.54
CA SER A 175 15.59 -10.37 -21.83
C SER A 175 17.03 -9.97 -21.50
N LEU A 176 17.57 -10.44 -20.38
CA LEU A 176 18.96 -10.16 -19.99
C LEU A 176 19.97 -10.84 -20.92
N GLU A 177 19.71 -12.08 -21.34
CA GLU A 177 20.54 -12.81 -22.31
C GLU A 177 20.55 -12.11 -23.67
N GLU A 178 19.39 -11.63 -24.14
CA GLU A 178 19.29 -10.87 -25.38
C GLU A 178 20.09 -9.57 -25.33
N ILE A 179 20.02 -8.84 -24.20
CA ILE A 179 20.85 -7.63 -23.98
C ILE A 179 22.33 -7.98 -23.99
N ALA A 180 22.72 -9.09 -23.35
CA ALA A 180 24.12 -9.55 -23.31
C ALA A 180 24.64 -9.91 -24.72
N MET A 181 23.81 -10.51 -25.56
CA MET A 181 24.16 -10.83 -26.94
C MET A 181 24.29 -9.57 -27.81
N LYS A 182 23.39 -8.58 -27.65
CA LYS A 182 23.39 -7.35 -28.43
C LYS A 182 24.46 -6.36 -27.99
N ASN A 183 24.73 -6.27 -26.70
CA ASN A 183 25.67 -5.32 -26.12
C ASN A 183 26.38 -5.89 -24.88
N PRO A 184 27.46 -6.69 -25.07
CA PRO A 184 28.19 -7.33 -23.98
C PRO A 184 28.73 -6.36 -22.90
N ALA A 185 28.97 -5.10 -23.25
CA ALA A 185 29.48 -4.10 -22.32
C ALA A 185 28.39 -3.68 -21.27
N ASN A 186 27.14 -3.85 -21.58
CA ASN A 186 25.99 -3.53 -20.70
C ASN A 186 25.43 -4.78 -19.98
N SER A 187 26.04 -5.96 -20.21
CA SER A 187 25.60 -7.18 -19.55
C SER A 187 26.17 -7.30 -18.14
N SER A 188 25.39 -7.87 -17.23
CA SER A 188 25.83 -8.27 -15.91
C SER A 188 25.74 -9.80 -15.78
N PRO A 189 26.83 -10.53 -16.04
CA PRO A 189 26.84 -11.98 -15.93
C PRO A 189 26.39 -12.47 -14.53
N GLN A 190 26.77 -11.72 -13.48
CA GLN A 190 26.35 -12.03 -12.10
C GLN A 190 24.83 -11.94 -11.94
N LEU A 191 24.18 -10.97 -12.56
CA LEU A 191 22.71 -10.84 -12.50
C LEU A 191 22.03 -12.00 -13.23
N ILE A 192 22.54 -12.40 -14.39
CA ILE A 192 22.02 -13.57 -15.13
C ILE A 192 22.15 -14.83 -14.28
N ASP A 193 23.30 -15.07 -13.63
CA ASP A 193 23.52 -16.20 -12.73
C ASP A 193 22.55 -16.14 -11.52
N ASP A 194 22.34 -14.98 -10.94
CA ASP A 194 21.45 -14.78 -9.79
C ASP A 194 19.97 -14.99 -10.18
N VAL A 195 19.55 -14.55 -11.37
CA VAL A 195 18.19 -14.78 -11.89
C VAL A 195 17.98 -16.27 -12.22
N SER A 196 18.93 -16.93 -12.86
CA SER A 196 18.88 -18.37 -13.13
C SER A 196 18.80 -19.19 -11.84
N TRP A 197 19.60 -18.85 -10.83
CA TRP A 197 19.54 -19.48 -9.52
C TRP A 197 18.17 -19.26 -8.87
N SER A 198 17.64 -18.05 -8.89
CA SER A 198 16.35 -17.70 -8.28
C SER A 198 15.20 -18.42 -8.98
N PHE A 199 15.23 -18.54 -10.31
CA PHE A 199 14.24 -19.28 -11.09
C PHE A 199 14.14 -20.75 -10.64
N GLU A 200 15.26 -21.44 -10.53
CA GLU A 200 15.28 -22.84 -10.11
C GLU A 200 14.84 -23.00 -8.64
N VAL A 201 15.26 -22.11 -7.76
CA VAL A 201 14.83 -22.11 -6.35
C VAL A 201 13.32 -21.86 -6.23
N ILE A 202 12.75 -20.93 -6.99
CA ILE A 202 11.31 -20.66 -6.97
C ILE A 202 10.49 -21.84 -7.50
N LYS A 203 10.99 -22.58 -8.49
CA LYS A 203 10.36 -23.82 -8.97
C LYS A 203 10.32 -24.90 -7.87
N LEU A 204 11.44 -25.11 -7.18
CA LEU A 204 11.51 -26.06 -6.05
C LEU A 204 10.63 -25.58 -4.87
N PHE A 205 10.66 -24.30 -4.56
CA PHE A 205 9.80 -23.71 -3.53
C PHE A 205 8.32 -23.93 -3.85
N ARG A 206 7.90 -23.76 -5.10
CA ARG A 206 6.53 -24.04 -5.53
C ARG A 206 6.08 -25.47 -5.21
N GLN A 207 6.94 -26.46 -5.47
CA GLN A 207 6.62 -27.86 -5.15
C GLN A 207 6.43 -28.06 -3.64
N LYS A 208 7.41 -27.58 -2.84
CA LYS A 208 7.36 -27.69 -1.38
C LYS A 208 6.15 -26.96 -0.78
N MET A 209 5.83 -25.79 -1.32
CA MET A 209 4.66 -25.03 -0.90
C MET A 209 3.35 -25.76 -1.23
N GLY A 210 3.25 -26.41 -2.38
CA GLY A 210 2.09 -27.25 -2.75
C GLY A 210 1.86 -28.39 -1.76
N ASP A 211 2.93 -29.06 -1.31
CA ASP A 211 2.86 -30.10 -0.29
C ASP A 211 2.46 -29.52 1.06
N TYR A 212 3.03 -28.40 1.44
CA TYR A 212 2.71 -27.71 2.67
C TYR A 212 1.25 -27.25 2.73
N PHE A 213 0.71 -26.70 1.65
CA PHE A 213 -0.70 -26.31 1.55
C PHE A 213 -1.64 -27.52 1.73
N ARG A 214 -1.29 -28.68 1.17
CA ARG A 214 -2.06 -29.92 1.39
C ARG A 214 -2.07 -30.33 2.88
N ILE A 215 -0.95 -30.17 3.58
CA ILE A 215 -0.85 -30.42 5.01
C ILE A 215 -1.72 -29.44 5.80
N LEU A 216 -1.70 -28.16 5.44
CA LEU A 216 -2.52 -27.13 6.11
C LEU A 216 -4.01 -27.38 5.90
N HIS A 217 -4.44 -27.71 4.69
CA HIS A 217 -5.83 -28.10 4.41
C HIS A 217 -6.29 -29.31 5.24
N GLY A 218 -5.40 -30.26 5.48
CA GLY A 218 -5.71 -31.43 6.31
C GLY A 218 -5.88 -31.13 7.80
N LYS A 219 -5.50 -29.94 8.26
CA LYS A 219 -5.55 -29.52 9.67
C LYS A 219 -6.80 -28.75 10.07
N ILE A 220 -7.57 -28.25 9.09
CA ILE A 220 -8.68 -27.31 9.34
C ILE A 220 -9.91 -27.66 8.51
N SER A 221 -11.06 -27.13 8.95
CA SER A 221 -12.31 -27.11 8.21
C SER A 221 -12.33 -25.96 7.19
N ASP A 222 -13.14 -26.04 6.14
CA ASP A 222 -13.18 -25.10 5.01
C ASP A 222 -13.48 -23.63 5.38
N ASP A 223 -14.00 -23.36 6.58
CA ASP A 223 -14.39 -22.03 7.04
C ASP A 223 -13.45 -21.44 8.11
N GLU A 224 -12.40 -22.14 8.52
CA GLU A 224 -11.49 -21.71 9.58
C GLU A 224 -10.16 -21.22 9.00
N ASP A 225 -9.62 -20.16 9.60
CA ASP A 225 -8.27 -19.67 9.32
C ASP A 225 -7.27 -20.32 10.29
N LEU A 226 -6.07 -20.62 9.82
CA LEU A 226 -5.00 -21.28 10.60
C LEU A 226 -3.78 -20.39 10.72
N LEU A 227 -3.28 -20.18 11.95
CA LEU A 227 -1.99 -19.52 12.15
C LEU A 227 -0.86 -20.40 11.63
N VAL A 228 -0.02 -19.83 10.78
CA VAL A 228 1.14 -20.50 10.17
C VAL A 228 2.40 -20.08 10.88
N SER A 229 3.26 -21.04 11.23
CA SER A 229 4.60 -20.76 11.75
C SER A 229 5.47 -20.09 10.69
N ILE A 230 6.01 -18.92 11.00
CA ILE A 230 6.96 -18.20 10.13
C ILE A 230 8.20 -19.04 9.91
N ASP A 231 8.68 -19.73 10.94
CA ASP A 231 9.85 -20.60 10.87
C ASP A 231 9.61 -21.77 9.91
N ASP A 232 8.43 -22.45 10.00
CA ASP A 232 8.08 -23.53 9.10
C ASP A 232 7.99 -23.03 7.65
N PHE A 233 7.37 -21.88 7.43
CA PHE A 233 7.29 -21.30 6.09
C PHE A 233 8.66 -20.91 5.55
N THR A 234 9.50 -20.30 6.37
CA THR A 234 10.87 -19.91 6.01
C THR A 234 11.73 -21.15 5.72
N ALA A 235 11.54 -22.23 6.48
CA ALA A 235 12.23 -23.50 6.26
C ALA A 235 11.93 -24.10 4.87
N LEU A 236 10.74 -23.85 4.28
CA LEU A 236 10.44 -24.32 2.93
C LEU A 236 11.33 -23.60 1.89
N ILE A 237 11.58 -22.30 2.08
CA ILE A 237 12.45 -21.53 1.19
C ILE A 237 13.89 -22.02 1.31
N TYR A 238 14.40 -22.17 2.54
CA TYR A 238 15.75 -22.71 2.76
C TYR A 238 15.91 -24.13 2.22
N ALA A 239 14.87 -24.98 2.37
CA ALA A 239 14.90 -26.33 1.82
C ALA A 239 14.97 -26.34 0.29
N ALA A 240 14.32 -25.39 -0.39
CA ALA A 240 14.45 -25.21 -1.84
C ALA A 240 15.85 -24.75 -2.26
N CYS A 241 16.44 -23.81 -1.54
CA CYS A 241 17.80 -23.33 -1.77
C CYS A 241 18.83 -24.46 -1.59
N ASN A 242 18.76 -25.19 -0.48
CA ASN A 242 19.69 -26.27 -0.17
C ASN A 242 19.58 -27.44 -1.18
N GLU A 243 18.37 -27.76 -1.63
CA GLU A 243 18.17 -28.82 -2.62
C GLU A 243 18.81 -28.45 -3.96
N TYR A 244 18.64 -27.21 -4.41
CA TYR A 244 19.29 -26.74 -5.64
C TYR A 244 20.81 -26.73 -5.52
N GLU A 245 21.36 -26.23 -4.40
CA GLU A 245 22.81 -26.19 -4.16
C GLU A 245 23.40 -27.60 -4.07
N GLY A 246 22.69 -28.54 -3.45
CA GLY A 246 23.09 -29.95 -3.36
C GLY A 246 23.17 -30.63 -4.74
N VAL A 247 22.18 -30.40 -5.61
CA VAL A 247 22.18 -30.91 -6.97
C VAL A 247 23.26 -30.24 -7.82
N SER A 248 23.39 -28.94 -7.76
CA SER A 248 24.39 -28.16 -8.48
C SER A 248 25.84 -28.52 -8.03
N GLY A 249 26.02 -28.78 -6.74
CA GLY A 249 27.31 -29.23 -6.18
C GLY A 249 27.71 -30.61 -6.71
N GLN A 250 26.77 -31.56 -6.82
CA GLN A 250 27.03 -32.89 -7.37
C GLN A 250 27.37 -32.86 -8.88
N MET A 251 26.72 -32.00 -9.66
CA MET A 251 27.05 -31.83 -11.09
C MET A 251 28.43 -31.23 -11.29
N LYS A 252 28.83 -30.26 -10.46
CA LYS A 252 30.16 -29.62 -10.56
C LYS A 252 31.33 -30.52 -10.14
N ILE A 253 31.10 -31.45 -9.21
CA ILE A 253 32.15 -32.44 -8.79
C ILE A 253 32.45 -33.42 -9.93
N SER A 254 31.54 -33.60 -10.89
CA SER A 254 31.80 -34.46 -12.07
C SER A 254 32.55 -33.78 -13.21
N GLU A 255 32.74 -32.44 -13.18
CA GLU A 255 33.31 -31.69 -14.30
C GLU A 255 34.61 -30.92 -13.98
N GLU A 256 35.03 -30.72 -12.75
CA GLU A 256 36.24 -29.93 -12.44
C GLU A 256 37.16 -30.56 -11.37
N THR A 257 38.40 -30.78 -11.80
CA THR A 257 39.59 -30.96 -10.95
C THR A 257 40.29 -29.61 -10.80
N ASP A 258 39.73 -28.68 -10.03
CA ASP A 258 40.56 -27.60 -9.43
C ASP A 258 39.83 -26.94 -8.23
N PHE A 259 40.49 -27.04 -7.07
CA PHE A 259 40.02 -26.52 -5.80
C PHE A 259 40.26 -25.02 -5.66
N ALA A 260 39.19 -24.22 -5.71
CA ALA A 260 39.17 -22.95 -5.01
C ALA A 260 37.85 -22.81 -4.25
N PRO A 261 37.85 -22.59 -2.90
CA PRO A 261 36.61 -22.36 -2.16
C PRO A 261 36.03 -21.01 -2.60
N ARG A 262 34.87 -21.04 -3.27
CA ARG A 262 34.07 -19.80 -3.49
C ARG A 262 33.56 -19.32 -2.13
N GLN A 263 34.21 -18.30 -1.59
CA GLN A 263 33.64 -17.44 -0.56
C GLN A 263 32.49 -16.65 -1.16
N THR A 264 31.37 -16.74 -0.52
CA THR A 264 30.39 -15.74 -0.07
C THR A 264 29.02 -16.36 -0.06
N THR A 265 28.66 -16.97 1.02
CA THR A 265 27.26 -17.23 1.37
C THR A 265 26.63 -15.91 1.79
N LYS A 266 26.16 -15.09 0.82
CA LYS A 266 25.08 -14.15 1.09
C LYS A 266 23.90 -15.00 1.57
N ASN A 267 23.21 -14.54 2.62
CA ASN A 267 21.99 -15.17 3.09
C ASN A 267 21.08 -15.48 1.87
N PRO A 268 20.65 -16.74 1.64
CA PRO A 268 19.81 -17.07 0.49
C PRO A 268 18.55 -16.24 0.37
N LEU A 269 17.95 -15.82 1.50
CA LEU A 269 16.80 -14.94 1.51
C LEU A 269 17.12 -13.54 0.97
N GLU A 270 18.30 -12.98 1.33
CA GLU A 270 18.74 -11.70 0.78
C GLU A 270 18.97 -11.79 -0.73
N LYS A 271 19.57 -12.88 -1.18
CA LYS A 271 19.80 -13.11 -2.61
C LYS A 271 18.49 -13.20 -3.37
N LEU A 272 17.53 -14.00 -2.88
CA LEU A 272 16.19 -14.10 -3.47
C LEU A 272 15.48 -12.73 -3.49
N TYR A 273 15.46 -12.02 -2.37
CA TYR A 273 14.85 -10.70 -2.27
C TYR A 273 15.40 -9.74 -3.31
N HIS A 274 16.73 -9.62 -3.39
CA HIS A 274 17.37 -8.70 -4.35
C HIS A 274 17.09 -9.07 -5.79
N THR A 275 17.11 -10.34 -6.13
CA THR A 275 16.87 -10.80 -7.51
C THR A 275 15.39 -10.61 -7.90
N LEU A 276 14.48 -11.07 -7.06
CA LEU A 276 13.04 -10.94 -7.31
C LEU A 276 12.59 -9.47 -7.42
N SER A 277 13.20 -8.56 -6.63
CA SER A 277 12.89 -7.12 -6.66
C SER A 277 13.36 -6.41 -7.93
N GLN A 278 14.24 -7.04 -8.73
CA GLN A 278 14.76 -6.47 -9.99
C GLN A 278 14.01 -6.96 -11.22
N VAL A 279 13.09 -7.93 -11.06
CA VAL A 279 12.33 -8.48 -12.18
C VAL A 279 11.50 -7.37 -12.83
N THR A 280 11.70 -7.18 -14.11
CA THR A 280 10.89 -6.29 -14.94
C THR A 280 10.20 -7.15 -15.99
N VAL A 281 8.88 -7.10 -16.05
CA VAL A 281 8.08 -7.82 -17.04
C VAL A 281 7.65 -6.83 -18.12
N GLU A 282 7.92 -7.15 -19.39
CA GLU A 282 7.29 -6.45 -20.51
C GLU A 282 5.85 -6.97 -20.59
N VAL A 283 4.90 -6.17 -20.14
CA VAL A 283 3.48 -6.55 -20.12
C VAL A 283 2.93 -6.50 -21.55
N GLU A 284 2.82 -7.65 -22.19
CA GLU A 284 1.93 -7.84 -23.33
C GLU A 284 0.51 -8.16 -22.78
N ASP A 285 -0.42 -7.27 -23.12
CA ASP A 285 -1.89 -7.47 -23.11
C ASP A 285 -2.52 -8.26 -21.95
N ASP A 286 -2.58 -7.72 -20.73
CA ASP A 286 -3.64 -8.13 -19.79
C ASP A 286 -4.12 -6.97 -18.91
N GLU A 287 -5.42 -6.96 -18.61
CA GLU A 287 -6.22 -5.86 -18.04
C GLU A 287 -5.83 -5.42 -16.60
N ASP A 288 -4.75 -5.96 -16.04
CA ASP A 288 -4.31 -5.63 -14.69
C ASP A 288 -2.79 -5.36 -14.71
N SER A 289 -2.39 -4.10 -14.83
CA SER A 289 -1.00 -3.67 -14.57
C SER A 289 -0.66 -3.86 -13.08
N SER A 290 -0.87 -5.06 -12.58
CA SER A 290 -0.56 -5.46 -11.23
C SER A 290 0.96 -5.59 -11.07
N GLU A 291 1.44 -5.20 -9.91
CA GLU A 291 2.80 -5.44 -9.45
C GLU A 291 3.24 -6.89 -9.78
N PRO A 292 4.44 -7.12 -10.35
CA PRO A 292 4.91 -8.45 -10.66
C PRO A 292 4.76 -9.42 -9.48
N ASP A 293 4.36 -10.65 -9.73
CA ASP A 293 4.22 -11.67 -8.67
C ASP A 293 5.57 -12.00 -8.03
N ALA A 294 6.68 -11.84 -8.76
CA ALA A 294 8.04 -11.88 -8.22
C ALA A 294 8.27 -10.83 -7.12
N HIS A 295 7.81 -9.59 -7.33
CA HIS A 295 7.90 -8.53 -6.31
C HIS A 295 7.07 -8.86 -5.08
N ARG A 296 5.89 -9.44 -5.23
CA ARG A 296 5.05 -9.87 -4.10
C ARG A 296 5.77 -10.88 -3.21
N ILE A 297 6.46 -11.85 -3.82
CA ILE A 297 7.29 -12.81 -3.07
C ILE A 297 8.48 -12.11 -2.41
N ALA A 298 9.15 -11.20 -3.12
CA ALA A 298 10.25 -10.41 -2.55
C ALA A 298 9.81 -9.67 -1.27
N TYR A 299 8.66 -9.03 -1.27
CA TYR A 299 8.14 -8.31 -0.10
C TYR A 299 7.75 -9.22 1.07
N ILE A 300 7.30 -10.44 0.79
CA ILE A 300 7.07 -11.44 1.85
C ILE A 300 8.41 -11.83 2.48
N ILE A 301 9.43 -12.09 1.67
CA ILE A 301 10.79 -12.41 2.14
C ILE A 301 11.36 -11.26 2.96
N GLU A 302 11.22 -10.01 2.48
CA GLU A 302 11.63 -8.81 3.21
C GLU A 302 10.94 -8.71 4.57
N SER A 303 9.61 -8.92 4.61
CA SER A 303 8.83 -8.89 5.85
C SER A 303 9.31 -9.94 6.84
N ILE A 304 9.62 -11.15 6.36
CA ILE A 304 10.20 -12.22 7.18
C ILE A 304 11.59 -11.86 7.71
N MET A 305 12.47 -11.34 6.87
CA MET A 305 13.82 -10.93 7.29
C MET A 305 13.80 -9.82 8.34
N ARG A 306 12.87 -8.87 8.20
CA ARG A 306 12.77 -7.71 9.11
C ARG A 306 12.06 -8.02 10.42
N PHE A 307 11.00 -8.81 10.36
CA PHE A 307 10.04 -8.96 11.47
C PHE A 307 9.79 -10.41 11.88
N GLY A 308 10.30 -11.41 11.15
CA GLY A 308 10.01 -12.84 11.39
C GLY A 308 10.42 -13.32 12.79
N ASN A 309 11.48 -12.76 13.36
CA ASN A 309 11.95 -13.06 14.72
C ASN A 309 11.29 -12.20 15.80
N THR A 310 10.20 -11.50 15.48
CA THR A 310 9.49 -10.61 16.39
C THR A 310 8.02 -11.03 16.51
N THR A 311 7.32 -10.46 17.48
CA THR A 311 5.85 -10.61 17.58
C THR A 311 5.07 -9.66 16.68
N ALA A 312 5.78 -8.87 15.87
CA ALA A 312 5.15 -7.87 15.00
C ALA A 312 4.57 -8.46 13.70
N LEU A 313 5.01 -9.64 13.28
CA LEU A 313 4.55 -10.31 12.06
C LEU A 313 3.83 -11.61 12.40
N CYS A 314 2.74 -11.90 11.70
CA CYS A 314 2.14 -13.22 11.68
C CYS A 314 1.75 -13.63 10.27
N MET A 315 1.58 -14.93 10.05
CA MET A 315 1.10 -15.51 8.81
C MET A 315 -0.14 -16.34 9.06
N VAL A 316 -1.14 -16.19 8.20
CA VAL A 316 -2.44 -16.86 8.34
C VAL A 316 -2.76 -17.60 7.04
N PHE A 317 -3.05 -18.87 7.16
CA PHE A 317 -3.57 -19.68 6.05
C PHE A 317 -5.09 -19.63 6.07
N SER A 318 -5.68 -19.28 4.91
CA SER A 318 -7.13 -19.33 4.66
C SER A 318 -7.41 -20.33 3.54
N PRO A 319 -8.29 -21.33 3.77
CA PRO A 319 -8.59 -22.38 2.78
C PRO A 319 -9.51 -21.90 1.66
N LYS A 320 -10.02 -20.68 1.72
CA LYS A 320 -10.97 -20.13 0.75
C LYS A 320 -10.40 -20.15 -0.67
N GLY A 321 -11.14 -20.78 -1.58
CA GLY A 321 -10.73 -21.00 -2.96
C GLY A 321 -10.16 -22.41 -3.19
N LYS A 322 -9.80 -22.74 -4.45
CA LYS A 322 -9.36 -24.09 -4.83
C LYS A 322 -8.03 -24.50 -4.20
N GLU A 323 -7.16 -23.55 -3.91
CA GLU A 323 -5.78 -23.83 -3.47
C GLU A 323 -5.46 -23.25 -2.09
N GLY A 324 -6.33 -22.40 -1.54
CA GLY A 324 -6.04 -21.64 -0.31
C GLY A 324 -5.02 -20.52 -0.55
N LYS A 325 -4.78 -19.73 0.49
CA LYS A 325 -3.79 -18.64 0.49
C LYS A 325 -3.14 -18.49 1.86
N ILE A 326 -1.89 -18.05 1.89
CA ILE A 326 -1.23 -17.55 3.10
C ILE A 326 -1.16 -16.03 2.98
N THR A 327 -1.54 -15.34 4.04
CA THR A 327 -1.47 -13.87 4.14
C THR A 327 -0.55 -13.48 5.27
N THR A 328 0.38 -12.57 5.01
CA THR A 328 1.21 -11.94 6.05
C THR A 328 0.47 -10.74 6.63
N HIS A 329 0.47 -10.60 7.95
CA HIS A 329 -0.13 -9.48 8.66
C HIS A 329 0.87 -8.84 9.60
N LEU A 330 1.04 -7.52 9.48
CA LEU A 330 1.77 -6.74 10.47
C LEU A 330 0.85 -6.48 11.66
N LEU A 331 1.19 -6.97 12.85
CA LEU A 331 0.40 -6.78 14.07
C LEU A 331 0.73 -5.46 14.75
N ASP A 332 2.00 -5.09 14.77
CA ASP A 332 2.49 -3.87 15.41
C ASP A 332 2.88 -2.82 14.35
N PRO A 333 2.03 -1.82 14.08
CA PRO A 333 2.36 -0.74 13.15
C PRO A 333 3.46 0.19 13.66
N GLY A 334 3.73 0.17 14.97
CA GLY A 334 4.74 1.00 15.62
C GLY A 334 6.16 0.73 15.12
N VAL A 335 6.45 -0.50 14.68
CA VAL A 335 7.76 -0.86 14.11
C VAL A 335 8.10 -0.07 12.84
N LEU A 336 7.07 0.41 12.12
CA LEU A 336 7.22 1.24 10.93
C LEU A 336 7.03 2.73 11.24
N SER A 337 6.00 3.07 12.02
CA SER A 337 5.66 4.48 12.30
C SER A 337 6.63 5.14 13.27
N GLY A 338 7.14 4.44 14.27
CA GLY A 338 8.07 5.00 15.26
C GLY A 338 9.33 5.59 14.63
N PRO A 339 10.09 4.84 13.83
CA PRO A 339 11.25 5.37 13.09
C PRO A 339 10.90 6.51 12.14
N LEU A 340 9.70 6.49 11.54
CA LEU A 340 9.24 7.53 10.64
C LEU A 340 8.99 8.84 11.40
N PHE A 341 8.21 8.80 12.49
CA PHE A 341 7.95 9.98 13.30
C PHE A 341 9.21 10.56 13.92
N SER A 342 10.17 9.71 14.28
CA SER A 342 11.47 10.16 14.78
C SER A 342 12.32 10.91 13.75
N LYS A 343 12.06 10.71 12.46
CA LYS A 343 12.76 11.40 11.36
C LYS A 343 12.09 12.70 10.94
N THR A 344 10.88 13.01 11.40
CA THR A 344 10.15 14.22 10.99
C THR A 344 10.56 15.42 11.83
N ALA A 345 10.46 16.63 11.26
CA ALA A 345 10.67 17.88 12.02
C ALA A 345 9.61 18.07 13.12
N GLY A 346 8.44 17.49 12.93
CA GLY A 346 7.35 17.46 13.91
C GLY A 346 6.11 16.81 13.33
N SER A 347 5.17 16.45 14.19
CA SER A 347 3.92 15.82 13.75
C SER A 347 2.75 16.22 14.64
N ILE A 348 1.57 16.33 14.03
CA ILE A 348 0.28 16.57 14.70
C ILE A 348 -0.65 15.47 14.22
N LEU A 349 -1.10 14.63 15.15
CA LEU A 349 -2.11 13.60 14.90
C LEU A 349 -3.41 14.07 15.53
N MET A 350 -4.48 14.12 14.76
CA MET A 350 -5.77 14.61 15.24
C MET A 350 -6.93 13.78 14.71
N SER A 351 -7.97 13.66 15.52
CA SER A 351 -9.26 13.08 15.12
C SER A 351 -10.31 13.37 16.19
N GLY A 352 -11.57 13.36 15.79
CA GLY A 352 -12.70 13.39 16.73
C GLY A 352 -12.81 12.15 17.62
N THR A 353 -12.16 11.05 17.24
CA THR A 353 -12.24 9.73 17.91
C THR A 353 -10.88 9.16 18.33
N LEU A 354 -9.82 9.98 18.39
CA LEU A 354 -8.47 9.59 18.83
C LEU A 354 -8.44 9.46 20.37
N TYR A 355 -9.19 8.53 20.89
CA TYR A 355 -9.33 8.36 22.36
C TYR A 355 -9.20 6.89 22.77
N PRO A 356 -8.45 6.54 23.82
CA PRO A 356 -7.57 7.45 24.59
C PRO A 356 -6.28 7.80 23.81
N PRO A 357 -5.79 9.04 23.86
CA PRO A 357 -4.61 9.47 23.08
C PRO A 357 -3.34 8.68 23.43
N SER A 358 -3.23 8.17 24.66
CA SER A 358 -2.10 7.33 25.08
C SER A 358 -2.03 6.03 24.30
N MET A 359 -3.16 5.38 24.07
CA MET A 359 -3.23 4.13 23.31
C MET A 359 -2.69 4.30 21.88
N TYR A 360 -3.10 5.38 21.21
CA TYR A 360 -2.61 5.66 19.85
C TYR A 360 -1.12 6.03 19.83
N ALA A 361 -0.64 6.75 20.85
CA ALA A 361 0.79 7.05 20.98
C ALA A 361 1.61 5.77 21.15
N ASP A 362 1.13 4.82 21.94
CA ASP A 362 1.80 3.53 22.17
C ASP A 362 1.75 2.65 20.91
N ILE A 363 0.56 2.50 20.28
CA ILE A 363 0.39 1.71 19.04
C ILE A 363 1.26 2.24 17.88
N LEU A 364 1.44 3.55 17.79
CA LEU A 364 2.25 4.19 16.75
C LEU A 364 3.72 4.36 17.16
N ALA A 365 4.11 3.88 18.34
CA ALA A 365 5.44 4.00 18.93
C ALA A 365 5.98 5.44 18.90
N LEU A 366 5.13 6.42 19.29
CA LEU A 366 5.55 7.81 19.39
C LEU A 366 6.52 8.01 20.56
N PRO A 367 7.60 8.81 20.40
CA PRO A 367 8.56 9.04 21.49
C PRO A 367 7.89 9.70 22.69
N SER A 368 7.80 9.01 23.81
CA SER A 368 7.03 9.44 24.99
C SER A 368 7.50 10.76 25.58
N ASN A 369 8.81 11.03 25.54
CA ASN A 369 9.43 12.27 26.03
C ASN A 369 9.25 13.49 25.10
N LEU A 370 8.80 13.28 23.85
CA LEU A 370 8.58 14.32 22.84
C LEU A 370 7.09 14.45 22.46
N THR A 371 6.22 13.65 23.05
CA THR A 371 4.81 13.60 22.70
C THR A 371 3.94 14.28 23.75
N THR A 372 3.21 15.31 23.33
CA THR A 372 2.18 15.96 24.14
C THR A 372 0.80 15.43 23.73
N LYS A 373 -0.01 15.07 24.71
CA LYS A 373 -1.36 14.48 24.51
C LYS A 373 -2.38 15.48 25.03
N THR A 374 -3.35 15.85 24.18
CA THR A 374 -4.38 16.83 24.52
C THR A 374 -5.75 16.35 24.08
N SER A 375 -6.76 16.53 24.90
CA SER A 375 -8.16 16.27 24.57
C SER A 375 -8.98 17.53 24.76
N TYR A 376 -9.84 17.81 23.80
CA TYR A 376 -10.74 18.95 23.83
C TYR A 376 -12.17 18.50 24.12
N VAL A 377 -12.92 19.31 24.84
CA VAL A 377 -14.34 19.06 25.09
C VAL A 377 -15.12 19.14 23.78
N SER A 378 -16.05 18.20 23.57
CA SER A 378 -16.92 18.22 22.39
C SER A 378 -17.77 19.51 22.40
N PRO A 379 -17.86 20.22 21.27
CA PRO A 379 -18.75 21.39 21.14
C PRO A 379 -20.23 20.99 21.14
N PHE A 380 -20.54 19.70 20.96
CA PHE A 380 -21.91 19.17 20.97
C PHE A 380 -22.34 18.83 22.38
N ALA A 381 -23.42 19.46 22.86
CA ALA A 381 -23.95 19.19 24.18
C ALA A 381 -24.39 17.71 24.36
N GLY A 382 -23.96 17.10 25.46
CA GLY A 382 -24.27 15.69 25.75
C GLY A 382 -25.76 15.41 25.84
N GLU A 383 -26.53 16.40 26.35
CA GLU A 383 -27.99 16.34 26.50
C GLU A 383 -28.74 16.21 25.16
N ARG A 384 -28.12 16.63 24.07
CA ARG A 384 -28.68 16.51 22.71
C ARG A 384 -28.28 15.22 21.98
N ARG A 385 -27.74 14.25 22.71
CA ARG A 385 -27.27 12.98 22.12
C ARG A 385 -27.85 11.79 22.92
N PRO A 386 -29.19 11.61 22.95
CA PRO A 386 -29.76 10.42 23.56
C PRO A 386 -29.28 9.17 22.82
N VAL A 387 -28.88 8.14 23.54
CA VAL A 387 -28.53 6.84 22.98
C VAL A 387 -29.60 5.85 23.33
N LEU A 388 -30.28 5.33 22.30
CA LEU A 388 -31.31 4.30 22.44
C LEU A 388 -30.76 2.97 21.92
N VAL A 389 -30.95 1.89 22.64
CA VAL A 389 -30.50 0.56 22.27
C VAL A 389 -31.69 -0.36 22.09
N ALA A 390 -32.00 -0.74 20.85
CA ALA A 390 -32.99 -1.77 20.55
C ALA A 390 -32.40 -3.15 20.90
N ARG A 391 -33.04 -3.87 21.83
CA ARG A 391 -32.53 -5.16 22.32
C ARG A 391 -33.10 -6.37 21.60
N ASP A 392 -34.10 -6.17 20.75
CA ASP A 392 -34.86 -7.18 20.02
C ASP A 392 -34.40 -7.37 18.58
N VAL A 393 -33.35 -6.64 18.16
CA VAL A 393 -32.78 -6.73 16.85
C VAL A 393 -31.26 -6.97 16.89
N THR A 394 -30.72 -7.62 15.84
CA THR A 394 -29.29 -7.91 15.73
C THR A 394 -28.87 -8.07 14.28
N THR A 395 -27.63 -7.65 13.98
CA THR A 395 -27.01 -7.83 12.65
C THR A 395 -26.16 -9.09 12.56
N LYS A 396 -26.11 -9.95 13.61
CA LYS A 396 -25.33 -11.20 13.61
C LYS A 396 -25.75 -12.10 12.46
N TYR A 397 -24.76 -12.62 11.73
CA TYR A 397 -24.99 -13.38 10.49
C TYR A 397 -25.95 -14.55 10.66
N ASN A 398 -25.75 -15.35 11.71
CA ASN A 398 -26.55 -16.54 11.99
C ASN A 398 -27.97 -16.26 12.52
N GLN A 399 -28.33 -14.99 12.78
CA GLN A 399 -29.64 -14.57 13.26
C GLN A 399 -30.40 -13.71 12.22
N ARG A 400 -29.84 -13.57 11.03
CA ARG A 400 -30.44 -12.80 9.93
C ARG A 400 -31.68 -13.52 9.39
N SER A 401 -32.79 -12.79 9.30
CA SER A 401 -34.05 -13.29 8.75
C SER A 401 -34.94 -12.14 8.29
N GLY A 402 -35.91 -12.41 7.43
CA GLY A 402 -36.90 -11.42 7.00
C GLY A 402 -37.66 -10.80 8.18
N ALA A 403 -38.01 -11.60 9.18
CA ALA A 403 -38.64 -11.09 10.40
C ALA A 403 -37.73 -10.15 11.21
N MET A 404 -36.41 -10.37 11.18
CA MET A 404 -35.44 -9.48 11.81
C MET A 404 -35.37 -8.14 11.08
N TRP A 405 -35.36 -8.18 9.74
CA TRP A 405 -35.37 -6.97 8.92
C TRP A 405 -36.65 -6.15 9.11
N GLU A 406 -37.80 -6.79 9.21
CA GLU A 406 -39.07 -6.10 9.51
C GLU A 406 -39.03 -5.37 10.88
N LYS A 407 -38.47 -5.99 11.91
CA LYS A 407 -38.29 -5.31 13.20
C LYS A 407 -37.36 -4.11 13.10
N MET A 408 -36.23 -4.23 12.36
CA MET A 408 -35.33 -3.10 12.14
C MET A 408 -36.00 -1.97 11.41
N ARG A 409 -36.74 -2.27 10.32
CA ARG A 409 -37.55 -1.28 9.59
C ARG A 409 -38.53 -0.58 10.49
N GLY A 410 -39.22 -1.32 11.36
CA GLY A 410 -40.15 -0.74 12.35
C GLY A 410 -39.47 0.26 13.30
N HIS A 411 -38.29 -0.06 13.84
CA HIS A 411 -37.51 0.87 14.64
C HIS A 411 -37.04 2.10 13.89
N ILE A 412 -36.57 1.92 12.66
CA ILE A 412 -36.14 3.03 11.77
C ILE A 412 -37.32 3.94 11.45
N GLN A 413 -38.47 3.36 11.11
CA GLN A 413 -39.69 4.13 10.83
C GLN A 413 -40.14 4.94 12.04
N ALA A 414 -40.10 4.32 13.23
CA ALA A 414 -40.47 5.03 14.46
C ALA A 414 -39.54 6.21 14.78
N LEU A 415 -38.24 6.09 14.44
CA LEU A 415 -37.28 7.21 14.53
C LEU A 415 -37.56 8.30 13.51
N ILE A 416 -37.91 7.94 12.29
CA ILE A 416 -38.29 8.89 11.23
C ILE A 416 -39.54 9.64 11.61
N ASP A 417 -40.58 8.92 12.08
CA ASP A 417 -41.86 9.51 12.47
C ASP A 417 -41.77 10.41 13.74
N GLY A 418 -40.80 10.11 14.58
CA GLY A 418 -40.53 10.89 15.81
C GLY A 418 -39.48 12.00 15.66
N SER A 419 -38.93 12.21 14.47
CA SER A 419 -37.91 13.23 14.20
C SER A 419 -38.47 14.34 13.33
N ASP A 420 -38.28 15.59 13.76
CA ASP A 420 -38.62 16.78 12.94
C ASP A 420 -37.58 17.09 11.84
N ASP A 421 -36.44 16.37 11.84
CA ASP A 421 -35.30 16.59 10.97
C ASP A 421 -34.89 15.33 10.19
N HIS A 422 -33.78 15.41 9.46
CA HIS A 422 -33.25 14.30 8.69
C HIS A 422 -32.72 13.17 9.58
N VAL A 423 -33.05 11.94 9.23
CA VAL A 423 -32.55 10.72 9.85
C VAL A 423 -31.52 10.04 8.94
N ALA A 424 -30.30 9.80 9.45
CA ALA A 424 -29.28 9.04 8.75
C ALA A 424 -29.20 7.62 9.31
N VAL A 425 -29.31 6.63 8.43
CA VAL A 425 -29.21 5.20 8.81
C VAL A 425 -27.86 4.66 8.34
N PHE A 426 -27.02 4.21 9.29
CA PHE A 426 -25.73 3.62 9.02
C PHE A 426 -25.82 2.10 9.07
N CYS A 427 -25.61 1.45 7.91
CA CYS A 427 -25.65 0.00 7.80
C CYS A 427 -24.22 -0.59 7.79
N PRO A 428 -23.97 -1.74 8.46
CA PRO A 428 -22.67 -2.38 8.49
C PRO A 428 -22.24 -3.01 7.15
N SER A 429 -23.14 -3.11 6.18
CA SER A 429 -22.85 -3.59 4.82
C SER A 429 -23.88 -3.09 3.82
N TYR A 430 -23.48 -2.97 2.55
CA TYR A 430 -24.40 -2.66 1.44
C TYR A 430 -25.54 -3.66 1.33
N LYS A 431 -25.24 -4.97 1.51
CA LYS A 431 -26.27 -5.99 1.51
C LYS A 431 -27.38 -5.76 2.56
N LEU A 432 -27.00 -5.32 3.77
CA LEU A 432 -27.99 -4.98 4.79
C LEU A 432 -28.75 -3.70 4.45
N MET A 433 -28.09 -2.73 3.84
CA MET A 433 -28.71 -1.49 3.35
C MET A 433 -29.81 -1.79 2.30
N ASP A 434 -29.55 -2.72 1.39
CA ASP A 434 -30.50 -3.13 0.35
C ASP A 434 -31.68 -3.93 0.92
N GLU A 435 -31.51 -4.60 2.05
CA GLU A 435 -32.56 -5.40 2.72
C GLU A 435 -33.44 -4.56 3.65
N ILE A 436 -32.99 -3.39 4.11
CA ILE A 436 -33.71 -2.47 5.00
C ILE A 436 -34.31 -1.31 4.22
#